data_ba1f2409bb43dcafecd1417bd03f15df
#
_entry.id   ba1f2409bb43dcafecd1417bd03f15df
#
_cell.length_a   1.000
_cell.length_b   1.000
_cell.length_c   1.000
_cell.angle_alpha   90.00
_cell.angle_beta   90.00
_cell.angle_gamma   90.00
#
_symmetry.space_group_name_H-M   'P 1'
#
loop_
_entity.id
_entity.type
_entity.pdbx_description
1 polymer ?
#
loop_
_entity_poly.entity_id
_entity_poly.type
_entity_poly.pdbx_seq_one_letter_code
_entity_poly.pdbx_strand_id
1 'polypeptide(L)'
;MTRKADFNAEEWSTVVDGPLYAGMRVISADRGGTLRESLAMGRVYQEAREHHGDSELLDELVKTPPVIDPDRLRAAGGDIATVASQQLRDAIGILAAKSTAAETDAYKRFVMTVAQAVAGAHKEGGFLGIGGQQISDSENQALDEISTALGAPPAA
;
A
#
# COMPACT_ATOMS: atom_id res chain seq x y z
N MET A 1 -13.28 -17.50 6.31
CA MET A 1 -12.22 -17.25 5.32
C MET A 1 -12.84 -16.56 4.11
N THR A 2 -12.41 -15.35 3.87
CA THR A 2 -12.99 -14.49 2.85
C THR A 2 -12.26 -14.68 1.52
N ARG A 3 -13.00 -14.96 0.46
CA ARG A 3 -12.49 -15.25 -0.87
C ARG A 3 -12.83 -14.14 -1.85
N LYS A 4 -12.08 -14.05 -2.92
CA LYS A 4 -12.40 -13.17 -4.05
C LYS A 4 -13.87 -13.29 -4.51
N ALA A 5 -14.43 -14.50 -4.49
CA ALA A 5 -15.80 -14.78 -4.90
C ALA A 5 -16.87 -14.12 -4.00
N ASP A 6 -16.50 -13.68 -2.79
CA ASP A 6 -17.41 -13.01 -1.86
C ASP A 6 -17.61 -11.52 -2.19
N PHE A 7 -16.80 -11.01 -3.12
CA PHE A 7 -16.85 -9.62 -3.61
C PHE A 7 -17.40 -9.55 -5.03
N ASN A 8 -18.10 -8.49 -5.35
CA ASN A 8 -18.33 -8.15 -6.75
C ASN A 8 -17.04 -7.59 -7.39
N ALA A 9 -17.04 -7.41 -8.72
CA ALA A 9 -15.85 -6.99 -9.45
C ALA A 9 -15.31 -5.62 -9.03
N GLU A 10 -16.20 -4.67 -8.72
CA GLU A 10 -15.83 -3.32 -8.28
C GLU A 10 -15.27 -3.32 -6.86
N GLU A 11 -15.92 -4.02 -5.94
CA GLU A 11 -15.45 -4.20 -4.57
C GLU A 11 -14.06 -4.86 -4.53
N TRP A 12 -13.89 -5.92 -5.32
CA TRP A 12 -12.60 -6.61 -5.39
C TRP A 12 -11.49 -5.71 -5.95
N SER A 13 -11.79 -4.96 -7.02
CA SER A 13 -10.85 -3.97 -7.56
C SER A 13 -10.45 -2.94 -6.51
N THR A 14 -11.41 -2.42 -5.74
CA THR A 14 -11.15 -1.46 -4.67
C THR A 14 -10.21 -2.03 -3.61
N VAL A 15 -10.42 -3.27 -3.20
CA VAL A 15 -9.57 -3.95 -2.20
C VAL A 15 -8.16 -4.22 -2.76
N VAL A 16 -8.06 -4.71 -3.99
CA VAL A 16 -6.78 -5.01 -4.65
C VAL A 16 -5.96 -3.76 -4.90
N ASP A 17 -6.60 -2.65 -5.25
CA ASP A 17 -5.92 -1.39 -5.57
C ASP A 17 -5.46 -0.63 -4.32
N GLY A 18 -5.96 -0.96 -3.13
CA GLY A 18 -5.59 -0.26 -1.89
C GLY A 18 -4.09 -0.16 -1.64
N PRO A 19 -3.33 -1.27 -1.63
CA PRO A 19 -1.88 -1.22 -1.46
C PRO A 19 -1.17 -0.41 -2.54
N LEU A 20 -1.66 -0.45 -3.77
CA LEU A 20 -1.13 0.34 -4.89
C LEU A 20 -1.29 1.85 -4.64
N TYR A 21 -2.48 2.28 -4.22
CA TYR A 21 -2.73 3.68 -3.90
C TYR A 21 -1.90 4.17 -2.70
N ALA A 22 -1.70 3.32 -1.70
CA ALA A 22 -0.80 3.62 -0.59
C ALA A 22 0.64 3.85 -1.08
N GLY A 23 1.15 2.96 -1.92
CA GLY A 23 2.47 3.11 -2.54
C GLY A 23 2.58 4.38 -3.40
N MET A 24 1.59 4.67 -4.23
CA MET A 24 1.56 5.90 -5.05
C MET A 24 1.54 7.17 -4.19
N ARG A 25 0.83 7.16 -3.06
CA ARG A 25 0.81 8.29 -2.13
C ARG A 25 2.20 8.57 -1.56
N VAL A 26 2.94 7.54 -1.18
CA VAL A 26 4.31 7.66 -0.68
C VAL A 26 5.25 8.16 -1.79
N ILE A 27 5.17 7.59 -2.99
CA ILE A 27 5.97 8.04 -4.15
C ILE A 27 5.75 9.52 -4.44
N SER A 28 4.51 9.99 -4.34
CA SER A 28 4.17 11.39 -4.60
C SER A 28 4.67 12.37 -3.53
N ALA A 29 5.01 11.87 -2.35
CA ALA A 29 5.49 12.69 -1.24
C ALA A 29 6.90 13.23 -1.46
N ASP A 30 7.69 12.53 -2.24
CA ASP A 30 9.06 12.96 -2.56
C ASP A 30 9.32 12.95 -4.06
N ARG A 31 10.28 13.78 -4.51
CA ARG A 31 10.69 13.89 -5.92
C ARG A 31 11.75 12.84 -6.25
N GLY A 32 11.38 11.56 -6.15
CA GLY A 32 12.30 10.46 -6.38
C GLY A 32 11.97 9.60 -7.59
N GLY A 33 12.83 8.65 -7.89
CA GLY A 33 12.68 7.76 -9.03
C GLY A 33 11.70 6.61 -8.78
N THR A 34 10.62 6.59 -9.51
CA THR A 34 9.56 5.57 -9.46
C THR A 34 10.02 4.12 -9.60
N LEU A 35 11.20 3.88 -10.16
CA LEU A 35 11.69 2.52 -10.42
C LEU A 35 12.02 1.75 -9.14
N ARG A 36 12.69 2.39 -8.18
CA ARG A 36 13.10 1.73 -6.91
C ARG A 36 11.90 1.43 -6.04
N GLU A 37 10.98 2.36 -5.97
CA GLU A 37 9.73 2.22 -5.23
C GLU A 37 8.86 1.10 -5.82
N SER A 38 8.79 0.99 -7.14
CA SER A 38 8.10 -0.10 -7.83
C SER A 38 8.72 -1.47 -7.52
N LEU A 39 10.07 -1.54 -7.51
CA LEU A 39 10.78 -2.77 -7.14
C LEU A 39 10.57 -3.14 -5.68
N ALA A 40 10.58 -2.15 -4.77
CA ALA A 40 10.31 -2.38 -3.35
C ALA A 40 8.90 -2.93 -3.13
N MET A 41 7.91 -2.37 -3.79
CA MET A 41 6.54 -2.88 -3.78
C MET A 41 6.47 -4.31 -4.30
N GLY A 42 7.10 -4.61 -5.43
CA GLY A 42 7.17 -5.95 -6.01
C GLY A 42 7.76 -6.99 -5.06
N ARG A 43 8.80 -6.63 -4.30
CA ARG A 43 9.40 -7.51 -3.28
C ARG A 43 8.43 -7.85 -2.15
N VAL A 44 7.67 -6.88 -1.65
CA VAL A 44 6.67 -7.12 -0.59
C VAL A 44 5.60 -8.12 -1.06
N TYR A 45 5.13 -7.97 -2.29
CA TYR A 45 4.19 -8.92 -2.88
C TYR A 45 4.79 -10.31 -3.07
N GLN A 46 6.06 -10.41 -3.47
CA GLN A 46 6.75 -11.68 -3.58
C GLN A 46 6.91 -12.36 -2.21
N GLU A 47 7.37 -11.63 -1.21
CA GLU A 47 7.51 -12.13 0.16
C GLU A 47 6.17 -12.61 0.72
N ALA A 48 5.09 -11.85 0.47
CA ALA A 48 3.75 -12.25 0.89
C ALA A 48 3.28 -13.54 0.22
N ARG A 49 3.64 -13.77 -1.05
CA ARG A 49 3.35 -15.05 -1.75
C ARG A 49 4.11 -16.23 -1.15
N GLU A 50 5.34 -16.00 -0.68
CA GLU A 50 6.16 -17.04 -0.04
C GLU A 50 5.59 -17.44 1.34
N HIS A 51 4.88 -16.54 2.01
CA HIS A 51 4.24 -16.74 3.30
C HIS A 51 2.72 -16.98 3.17
N HIS A 52 2.28 -17.66 2.11
CA HIS A 52 0.87 -17.96 1.88
C HIS A 52 0.29 -18.89 2.97
N GLY A 53 -1.01 -18.80 3.17
CA GLY A 53 -1.78 -19.69 4.04
C GLY A 53 -2.28 -19.05 5.34
N ASP A 54 -1.75 -17.88 5.71
CA ASP A 54 -2.22 -17.18 6.93
C ASP A 54 -3.52 -16.40 6.71
N SER A 55 -3.74 -15.93 5.48
CA SER A 55 -4.95 -15.21 5.10
C SER A 55 -5.31 -15.49 3.64
N GLU A 56 -6.42 -16.19 3.42
CA GLU A 56 -6.92 -16.50 2.08
C GLU A 56 -7.20 -15.22 1.27
N LEU A 57 -7.66 -14.16 1.94
CA LEU A 57 -7.86 -12.85 1.34
C LEU A 57 -6.54 -12.29 0.76
N LEU A 58 -5.46 -12.31 1.55
CA LEU A 58 -4.15 -11.83 1.09
C LEU A 58 -3.56 -12.74 0.03
N ASP A 59 -3.69 -14.04 0.16
CA ASP A 59 -3.22 -15.00 -0.83
C ASP A 59 -3.84 -14.75 -2.21
N GLU A 60 -5.12 -14.42 -2.25
CA GLU A 60 -5.80 -14.04 -3.49
C GLU A 60 -5.35 -12.67 -4.01
N LEU A 61 -5.19 -11.69 -3.11
CA LEU A 61 -4.78 -10.34 -3.47
C LEU A 61 -3.39 -10.32 -4.12
N VAL A 62 -2.41 -10.99 -3.51
CA VAL A 62 -1.02 -10.96 -3.97
C VAL A 62 -0.76 -11.77 -5.24
N LYS A 63 -1.73 -12.53 -5.72
CA LYS A 63 -1.65 -13.19 -7.04
C LYS A 63 -1.57 -12.18 -8.19
N THR A 64 -2.16 -11.01 -8.01
CA THR A 64 -2.10 -9.92 -8.99
C THR A 64 -0.93 -9.00 -8.63
N PRO A 65 0.15 -8.96 -9.42
CA PRO A 65 1.26 -8.06 -9.13
C PRO A 65 0.82 -6.60 -9.24
N PRO A 66 1.34 -5.73 -8.38
CA PRO A 66 1.03 -4.31 -8.47
C PRO A 66 1.71 -3.72 -9.71
N VAL A 67 0.95 -2.98 -10.49
CA VAL A 67 1.46 -2.22 -11.64
C VAL A 67 1.22 -0.75 -11.38
N ILE A 68 2.30 -0.01 -11.16
CA ILE A 68 2.22 1.45 -11.08
C ILE A 68 2.04 1.98 -12.48
N ASP A 69 0.88 2.57 -12.73
CA ASP A 69 0.55 3.25 -13.97
C ASP A 69 0.91 4.73 -13.82
N PRO A 70 1.96 5.22 -14.52
CA PRO A 70 2.35 6.63 -14.46
C PRO A 70 1.23 7.58 -14.91
N ASP A 71 0.34 7.15 -15.77
CA ASP A 71 -0.76 7.97 -16.24
C ASP A 71 -1.85 8.11 -15.17
N ARG A 72 -2.10 7.07 -14.37
CA ARG A 72 -2.95 7.18 -13.18
C ARG A 72 -2.36 8.14 -12.15
N LEU A 73 -1.05 8.08 -11.95
CA LEU A 73 -0.36 8.99 -11.02
C LEU A 73 -0.48 10.45 -11.49
N ARG A 74 -0.34 10.71 -12.79
CA ARG A 74 -0.53 12.04 -13.38
C ARG A 74 -1.98 12.50 -13.36
N ALA A 75 -2.91 11.60 -13.63
CA ALA A 75 -4.35 11.90 -13.63
C ALA A 75 -4.86 12.26 -12.23
N ALA A 76 -4.30 11.66 -11.19
CA ALA A 76 -4.58 12.03 -9.80
C ALA A 76 -4.05 13.44 -9.46
N GLY A 77 -3.10 13.95 -10.23
CA GLY A 77 -2.54 15.30 -10.08
C GLY A 77 -2.00 15.57 -8.68
N GLY A 78 -2.19 16.79 -8.18
CA GLY A 78 -1.84 17.17 -6.81
C GLY A 78 -2.78 16.62 -5.73
N ASP A 79 -3.80 15.84 -6.09
CA ASP A 79 -4.85 15.36 -5.19
C ASP A 79 -4.72 13.87 -4.81
N ILE A 80 -3.55 13.28 -5.09
CA ILE A 80 -3.28 11.87 -4.76
C ILE A 80 -3.50 11.57 -3.27
N ALA A 81 -3.25 12.52 -2.39
CA ALA A 81 -3.47 12.36 -0.96
C ALA A 81 -4.95 12.08 -0.63
N THR A 82 -5.85 12.86 -1.19
CA THR A 82 -7.30 12.70 -1.02
C THR A 82 -7.79 11.40 -1.67
N VAL A 83 -7.36 11.15 -2.91
CA VAL A 83 -7.75 9.95 -3.68
C VAL A 83 -7.29 8.67 -2.98
N ALA A 84 -6.04 8.60 -2.55
CA ALA A 84 -5.50 7.43 -1.86
C ALA A 84 -6.20 7.21 -0.51
N SER A 85 -6.41 8.26 0.27
CA SER A 85 -7.12 8.17 1.56
C SER A 85 -8.56 7.68 1.38
N GLN A 86 -9.27 8.15 0.36
CA GLN A 86 -10.63 7.69 0.08
C GLN A 86 -10.65 6.23 -0.37
N GLN A 87 -9.75 5.86 -1.28
CA GLN A 87 -9.61 4.48 -1.76
C GLN A 87 -9.38 3.50 -0.61
N LEU A 88 -8.51 3.85 0.33
CA LEU A 88 -8.23 3.02 1.50
C LEU A 88 -9.43 2.91 2.45
N ARG A 89 -10.15 4.01 2.70
CA ARG A 89 -11.37 3.98 3.51
C ARG A 89 -12.45 3.11 2.88
N ASP A 90 -12.63 3.20 1.58
CA ASP A 90 -13.60 2.39 0.82
C ASP A 90 -13.23 0.90 0.91
N ALA A 91 -11.95 0.55 0.72
CA ALA A 91 -11.47 -0.81 0.89
C ALA A 91 -11.74 -1.35 2.30
N ILE A 92 -11.44 -0.57 3.34
CA ILE A 92 -11.71 -0.97 4.73
C ILE A 92 -13.21 -1.11 5.00
N GLY A 93 -14.03 -0.23 4.45
CA GLY A 93 -15.50 -0.33 4.56
C GLY A 93 -16.03 -1.62 3.95
N ILE A 94 -15.55 -2.00 2.78
CA ILE A 94 -15.90 -3.26 2.11
C ILE A 94 -15.45 -4.46 2.95
N LEU A 95 -14.22 -4.46 3.45
CA LEU A 95 -13.69 -5.54 4.27
C LEU A 95 -14.42 -5.67 5.61
N ALA A 96 -14.76 -4.56 6.25
CA ALA A 96 -15.52 -4.58 7.49
C ALA A 96 -16.91 -5.23 7.34
N ALA A 97 -17.49 -5.13 6.15
CA ALA A 97 -18.81 -5.74 5.86
C ALA A 97 -18.70 -7.23 5.45
N LYS A 98 -17.58 -7.68 4.91
CA LYS A 98 -17.46 -8.98 4.21
C LYS A 98 -16.37 -9.90 4.73
N SER A 99 -15.42 -9.40 5.52
CA SER A 99 -14.32 -10.20 6.06
C SER A 99 -14.30 -10.21 7.57
N THR A 100 -13.51 -11.10 8.14
CA THR A 100 -13.30 -11.16 9.58
C THR A 100 -12.41 -9.99 10.04
N ALA A 101 -12.49 -9.66 11.33
CA ALA A 101 -11.60 -8.64 11.91
C ALA A 101 -10.11 -9.00 11.71
N ALA A 102 -9.76 -10.27 11.87
CA ALA A 102 -8.39 -10.76 11.68
C ALA A 102 -7.89 -10.57 10.23
N GLU A 103 -8.73 -10.85 9.24
CA GLU A 103 -8.40 -10.65 7.82
C GLU A 103 -8.30 -9.15 7.48
N THR A 104 -9.19 -8.33 8.01
CA THR A 104 -9.11 -6.87 7.86
C THR A 104 -7.83 -6.32 8.46
N ASP A 105 -7.44 -6.79 9.65
CA ASP A 105 -6.18 -6.36 10.29
C ASP A 105 -4.94 -6.86 9.53
N ALA A 106 -5.00 -8.07 8.97
CA ALA A 106 -3.94 -8.58 8.09
C ALA A 106 -3.79 -7.71 6.83
N TYR A 107 -4.89 -7.30 6.24
CA TYR A 107 -4.90 -6.37 5.10
C TYR A 107 -4.28 -5.01 5.46
N LYS A 108 -4.68 -4.41 6.59
CA LYS A 108 -4.10 -3.15 7.07
C LYS A 108 -2.59 -3.25 7.25
N ARG A 109 -2.12 -4.31 7.89
CA ARG A 109 -0.67 -4.57 8.06
C ARG A 109 0.04 -4.69 6.72
N PHE A 110 -0.55 -5.40 5.77
CA PHE A 110 0.01 -5.55 4.43
C PHE A 110 0.13 -4.21 3.70
N VAL A 111 -0.92 -3.39 3.71
CA VAL A 111 -0.90 -2.05 3.11
C VAL A 111 0.19 -1.18 3.73
N MET A 112 0.30 -1.19 5.07
CA MET A 112 1.37 -0.45 5.76
C MET A 112 2.76 -0.97 5.42
N THR A 113 2.94 -2.28 5.30
CA THR A 113 4.20 -2.89 4.87
C THR A 113 4.61 -2.42 3.48
N VAL A 114 3.67 -2.39 2.55
CA VAL A 114 3.90 -1.84 1.19
C VAL A 114 4.32 -0.38 1.25
N ALA A 115 3.57 0.45 1.98
CA ALA A 115 3.86 1.88 2.10
C ALA A 115 5.24 2.14 2.73
N GLN A 116 5.58 1.41 3.79
CA GLN A 116 6.88 1.51 4.47
C GLN A 116 8.04 1.05 3.59
N ALA A 117 7.86 -0.02 2.81
CA ALA A 117 8.88 -0.50 1.87
C ALA A 117 9.14 0.52 0.76
N VAL A 118 8.10 1.17 0.26
CA VAL A 118 8.22 2.25 -0.74
C VAL A 118 8.96 3.45 -0.15
N ALA A 119 8.59 3.89 1.06
CA ALA A 119 9.28 4.97 1.77
C ALA A 119 10.77 4.64 2.02
N GLY A 120 11.06 3.40 2.40
CA GLY A 120 12.43 2.93 2.65
C GLY A 120 13.28 2.77 1.38
N ALA A 121 12.69 2.70 0.20
CA ALA A 121 13.41 2.49 -1.06
C ALA A 121 14.38 3.63 -1.41
N HIS A 122 14.13 4.83 -0.94
CA HIS A 122 15.05 5.97 -1.09
C HIS A 122 16.37 5.81 -0.35
N LYS A 123 16.39 5.09 0.77
CA LYS A 123 17.61 4.86 1.56
C LYS A 123 18.70 4.09 0.81
N GLU A 124 18.30 3.13 0.02
CA GLU A 124 19.22 2.27 -0.72
C GLU A 124 19.94 3.00 -1.86
N GLY A 125 19.52 4.24 -2.16
CA GLY A 125 20.10 5.08 -3.19
C GLY A 125 21.11 6.10 -2.70
N GLY A 126 21.37 6.19 -1.40
CA GLY A 126 22.40 7.03 -0.82
C GLY A 126 23.80 6.54 -1.21
N PHE A 127 24.48 7.30 -2.07
CA PHE A 127 25.87 7.05 -2.40
C PHE A 127 26.73 7.08 -1.11
N LEU A 128 27.34 5.94 -0.79
CA LEU A 128 28.30 5.77 0.32
C LEU A 128 27.76 5.73 1.76
N GLY A 129 26.50 5.50 2.00
CA GLY A 129 26.03 5.34 3.40
C GLY A 129 26.23 6.55 4.30
N ILE A 130 26.58 7.70 3.73
CA ILE A 130 26.78 8.95 4.42
C ILE A 130 25.52 9.81 4.26
N GLY A 131 24.83 10.05 5.34
CA GLY A 131 23.61 10.86 5.36
C GLY A 131 22.32 10.06 5.42
N GLY A 132 22.25 9.06 6.25
CA GLY A 132 21.07 8.24 6.52
C GLY A 132 19.90 9.02 7.08
N GLN A 133 19.35 9.95 6.31
CA GLN A 133 17.99 10.40 6.55
C GLN A 133 17.08 9.26 6.14
N GLN A 134 16.53 8.69 7.15
CA GLN A 134 15.80 7.45 7.10
C GLN A 134 14.54 7.60 6.25
N ILE A 135 13.61 8.37 6.61
CA ILE A 135 12.37 8.64 5.91
C ILE A 135 12.18 10.16 5.99
N SER A 136 11.85 10.81 4.87
CA SER A 136 11.63 12.24 4.87
C SER A 136 10.38 12.61 5.68
N ASP A 137 10.26 13.86 6.11
CA ASP A 137 9.07 14.35 6.82
C ASP A 137 7.82 14.22 5.95
N SER A 138 7.95 14.42 4.64
CA SER A 138 6.85 14.25 3.68
C SER A 138 6.40 12.80 3.55
N GLU A 139 7.33 11.86 3.56
CA GLU A 139 7.02 10.42 3.57
C GLU A 139 6.41 9.98 4.89
N ASN A 140 6.91 10.48 6.02
CA ASN A 140 6.29 10.23 7.32
C ASN A 140 4.85 10.75 7.38
N GLN A 141 4.59 11.93 6.85
CA GLN A 141 3.24 12.47 6.73
C GLN A 141 2.36 11.56 5.85
N ALA A 142 2.88 11.08 4.73
CA ALA A 142 2.15 10.14 3.87
C ALA A 142 1.82 8.83 4.59
N LEU A 143 2.75 8.27 5.36
CA LEU A 143 2.53 7.07 6.17
C LEU A 143 1.47 7.30 7.26
N ASP A 144 1.47 8.44 7.92
CA ASP A 144 0.46 8.80 8.92
C ASP A 144 -0.93 8.95 8.30
N GLU A 145 -1.03 9.55 7.12
CA GLU A 145 -2.28 9.68 6.37
C GLU A 145 -2.84 8.31 5.98
N ILE A 146 -1.98 7.40 5.51
CA ILE A 146 -2.34 6.03 5.16
C ILE A 146 -2.82 5.27 6.40
N SER A 147 -2.08 5.34 7.48
CA SER A 147 -2.44 4.70 8.76
C SER A 147 -3.80 5.20 9.26
N THR A 148 -4.04 6.50 9.19
CA THR A 148 -5.31 7.11 9.58
C THR A 148 -6.46 6.64 8.69
N ALA A 149 -6.26 6.58 7.38
CA ALA A 149 -7.26 6.11 6.42
C ALA A 149 -7.63 4.63 6.64
N LEU A 150 -6.67 3.81 7.05
CA LEU A 150 -6.87 2.41 7.41
C LEU A 150 -7.55 2.23 8.79
N GLY A 151 -7.64 3.29 9.59
CA GLY A 151 -8.07 3.18 10.98
C GLY A 151 -7.10 2.37 11.85
N ALA A 152 -5.82 2.28 11.43
CA ALA A 152 -4.76 1.69 12.24
C ALA A 152 -4.23 2.71 13.25
N PRO A 153 -3.76 2.27 14.44
CA PRO A 153 -3.07 3.20 15.34
C PRO A 153 -1.80 3.73 14.66
N PRO A 154 -1.41 5.00 14.90
CA PRO A 154 -0.16 5.54 14.36
C PRO A 154 1.00 4.64 14.77
N ALA A 155 1.93 4.42 13.84
CA ALA A 155 3.15 3.70 14.14
C ALA A 155 3.91 4.43 15.25
N ALA A 156 4.11 3.72 16.34
CA ALA A 156 4.88 4.25 17.46
C ALA A 156 6.36 4.42 17.08
#